data_7ccb193d0786f4bc04cf9934bf0f477b
#
_entry.id   7ccb193d0786f4bc04cf9934bf0f477b
#
_cell.length_a   1.000
_cell.length_b   1.000
_cell.length_c   1.000
_cell.angle_alpha   90.00
_cell.angle_beta   90.00
_cell.angle_gamma   90.00
#
_symmetry.space_group_name_H-M   'P 1'
#
loop_
_entity.id
_entity.type
_entity.pdbx_description
1 polymer ?
#
loop_
_entity_poly.entity_id
_entity_poly.type
_entity_poly.pdbx_seq_one_letter_code
_entity_poly.pdbx_strand_id
1 'polypeptide(L)'
;MRQGSEVRWILLACAVLNCLGILLSAGEYRGMVSDGIYDALISAGSDPNIQLESLRGYQFRWLIQGHGAVVFFLGFLWGKRAVTRVPCLAFSALGALWLSTPLWFPVQGVQISVWFLIAAAYLGGAAYLWWKYRKNRREQSDFLSKIFP
;
A
#
# COMPACT_ATOMS: atom_id res chain seq x y z
N MET A 1 -7.19 -19.34 19.99
CA MET A 1 -6.56 -19.78 18.71
C MET A 1 -7.15 -19.14 17.43
N ARG A 2 -8.23 -18.37 17.45
CA ARG A 2 -8.83 -17.71 16.26
C ARG A 2 -8.17 -16.37 15.81
N GLN A 3 -7.44 -15.69 16.68
CA GLN A 3 -6.91 -14.34 16.39
C GLN A 3 -5.86 -14.25 15.26
N GLY A 4 -5.17 -15.34 14.93
CA GLY A 4 -4.19 -15.35 13.84
C GLY A 4 -4.81 -15.43 12.43
N SER A 5 -6.05 -15.92 12.30
CA SER A 5 -6.69 -16.08 11.01
C SER A 5 -7.16 -14.74 10.43
N GLU A 6 -7.67 -13.83 11.25
CA GLU A 6 -8.20 -12.53 10.81
C GLU A 6 -7.11 -11.67 10.16
N VAL A 7 -5.92 -11.59 10.78
CA VAL A 7 -4.80 -10.81 10.24
C VAL A 7 -4.32 -11.38 8.90
N ARG A 8 -4.34 -12.70 8.74
CA ARG A 8 -3.99 -13.33 7.46
C ARG A 8 -4.95 -12.92 6.34
N TRP A 9 -6.25 -12.91 6.61
CA TRP A 9 -7.24 -12.50 5.62
C TRP A 9 -7.13 -11.01 5.27
N ILE A 10 -6.80 -10.16 6.26
CA ILE A 10 -6.51 -8.74 6.01
C ILE A 10 -5.30 -8.61 5.08
N LEU A 11 -4.21 -9.33 5.33
CA LEU A 11 -3.02 -9.30 4.48
C LEU A 11 -3.32 -9.78 3.06
N LEU A 12 -4.12 -10.86 2.91
CA LEU A 12 -4.55 -11.33 1.60
C LEU A 12 -5.41 -10.29 0.87
N ALA A 13 -6.37 -9.69 1.57
CA ALA A 13 -7.20 -8.63 1.00
C ALA A 13 -6.35 -7.43 0.53
N CYS A 14 -5.35 -7.02 1.32
CA CYS A 14 -4.42 -5.96 0.94
C CYS A 14 -3.58 -6.36 -0.30
N ALA A 15 -3.12 -7.61 -0.39
CA ALA A 15 -2.42 -8.09 -1.58
C ALA A 15 -3.31 -8.02 -2.83
N VAL A 16 -4.55 -8.50 -2.73
CA VAL A 16 -5.53 -8.45 -3.83
C VAL A 16 -5.84 -7.01 -4.24
N LEU A 17 -6.07 -6.11 -3.28
CA LEU A 17 -6.34 -4.70 -3.56
C LEU A 17 -5.16 -4.02 -4.28
N ASN A 18 -3.92 -4.34 -3.90
CA ASN A 18 -2.75 -3.84 -4.62
C ASN A 18 -2.69 -4.37 -6.06
N CYS A 19 -2.98 -5.64 -6.29
CA CYS A 19 -3.06 -6.21 -7.64
C CYS A 19 -4.17 -5.55 -8.48
N LEU A 20 -5.36 -5.35 -7.91
CA LEU A 20 -6.45 -4.65 -8.59
C LEU A 20 -6.07 -3.21 -8.92
N GLY A 21 -5.41 -2.51 -8.00
CA GLY A 21 -4.89 -1.16 -8.25
C GLY A 21 -3.92 -1.10 -9.43
N ILE A 22 -3.03 -2.08 -9.57
CA ILE A 22 -2.13 -2.19 -10.74
C ILE A 22 -2.94 -2.39 -12.02
N LEU A 23 -3.91 -3.30 -12.02
CA LEU A 23 -4.72 -3.60 -13.21
C LEU A 23 -5.53 -2.38 -13.67
N LEU A 24 -6.17 -1.67 -12.73
CA LEU A 24 -6.93 -0.46 -13.05
C LEU A 24 -6.03 0.64 -13.60
N SER A 25 -4.91 0.92 -12.94
CA SER A 25 -3.97 1.94 -13.41
C SER A 25 -3.25 1.57 -14.69
N ALA A 26 -3.07 0.27 -14.98
CA ALA A 26 -2.56 -0.19 -16.27
C ALA A 26 -3.54 0.08 -17.41
N GLY A 27 -4.85 -0.06 -17.16
CA GLY A 27 -5.89 0.34 -18.13
C GLY A 27 -5.84 1.82 -18.44
N GLU A 28 -5.75 2.67 -17.41
CA GLU A 28 -5.62 4.12 -17.58
C GLU A 28 -4.34 4.50 -18.35
N TYR A 29 -3.20 3.93 -17.97
CA TYR A 29 -1.92 4.15 -18.66
C TYR A 29 -2.00 3.76 -20.13
N ARG A 30 -2.59 2.60 -20.42
CA ARG A 30 -2.80 2.13 -21.78
C ARG A 30 -3.65 3.12 -22.58
N GLY A 31 -4.76 3.61 -22.03
CA GLY A 31 -5.58 4.63 -22.65
C GLY A 31 -4.78 5.89 -22.98
N MET A 32 -3.98 6.37 -22.03
CA MET A 32 -3.13 7.55 -22.23
C MET A 32 -2.14 7.39 -23.38
N VAL A 33 -1.53 6.21 -23.52
CA VAL A 33 -0.44 5.97 -24.48
C VAL A 33 -0.96 5.42 -25.82
N SER A 34 -1.90 4.46 -25.79
CA SER A 34 -2.35 3.73 -26.99
C SER A 34 -3.52 4.39 -27.71
N ASP A 35 -4.39 5.07 -26.97
CA ASP A 35 -5.60 5.67 -27.53
C ASP A 35 -5.37 7.15 -27.97
N GLY A 36 -4.11 7.59 -27.98
CA GLY A 36 -3.73 8.91 -28.44
C GLY A 36 -4.15 10.06 -27.51
N ILE A 37 -4.60 9.77 -26.31
CA ILE A 37 -5.00 10.80 -25.33
C ILE A 37 -3.82 11.71 -25.00
N TYR A 38 -2.62 11.14 -24.87
CA TYR A 38 -1.38 11.90 -24.66
C TYR A 38 -1.16 12.92 -25.77
N ASP A 39 -1.24 12.50 -27.03
CA ASP A 39 -1.04 13.37 -28.19
C ASP A 39 -2.15 14.42 -28.30
N ALA A 40 -3.40 14.05 -27.96
CA ALA A 40 -4.51 14.97 -27.93
C ALA A 40 -4.33 16.07 -26.87
N LEU A 41 -3.82 15.73 -25.68
CA LEU A 41 -3.52 16.70 -24.61
C LEU A 41 -2.41 17.66 -25.01
N ILE A 42 -1.34 17.17 -25.66
CA ILE A 42 -0.25 18.02 -26.19
C ILE A 42 -0.78 18.95 -27.27
N SER A 43 -1.60 18.44 -28.19
CA SER A 43 -2.22 19.25 -29.25
C SER A 43 -3.16 20.33 -28.72
N ALA A 44 -3.78 20.06 -27.56
CA ALA A 44 -4.63 21.02 -26.84
C ALA A 44 -3.84 22.05 -26.01
N GLY A 45 -2.49 22.05 -26.10
CA GLY A 45 -1.62 23.02 -25.44
C GLY A 45 -1.14 22.61 -24.02
N SER A 46 -1.30 21.34 -23.63
CA SER A 46 -0.72 20.85 -22.38
C SER A 46 0.80 20.77 -22.49
N ASP A 47 1.50 21.10 -21.40
CA ASP A 47 2.96 20.99 -21.33
C ASP A 47 3.39 19.51 -21.42
N PRO A 48 4.22 19.15 -22.44
CA PRO A 48 4.72 17.80 -22.62
C PRO A 48 5.45 17.24 -21.39
N ASN A 49 6.17 18.08 -20.64
CA ASN A 49 6.92 17.66 -19.47
C ASN A 49 5.97 17.22 -18.34
N ILE A 50 4.88 17.96 -18.12
CA ILE A 50 3.87 17.62 -17.12
C ILE A 50 3.22 16.28 -17.46
N GLN A 51 2.92 16.06 -18.75
CA GLN A 51 2.33 14.79 -19.19
C GLN A 51 3.30 13.61 -19.02
N LEU A 52 4.59 13.82 -19.35
CA LEU A 52 5.62 12.81 -19.15
C LEU A 52 5.82 12.47 -17.67
N GLU A 53 5.82 13.45 -16.78
CA GLU A 53 5.89 13.22 -15.33
C GLU A 53 4.66 12.47 -14.81
N SER A 54 3.48 12.75 -15.36
CA SER A 54 2.26 12.01 -15.05
C SER A 54 2.40 10.52 -15.42
N LEU A 55 2.92 10.21 -16.59
CA LEU A 55 3.19 8.82 -17.03
C LEU A 55 4.22 8.12 -16.13
N ARG A 56 5.30 8.81 -15.75
CA ARG A 56 6.27 8.28 -14.76
C ARG A 56 5.61 8.00 -13.40
N GLY A 57 4.65 8.82 -12.99
CA GLY A 57 3.88 8.62 -11.79
C GLY A 57 3.11 7.29 -11.79
N TYR A 58 2.58 6.82 -12.92
CA TYR A 58 1.96 5.50 -13.03
C TYR A 58 2.97 4.37 -12.80
N GLN A 59 4.16 4.45 -13.40
CA GLN A 59 5.20 3.44 -13.22
C GLN A 59 5.66 3.33 -11.76
N PHE A 60 5.81 4.47 -11.09
CA PHE A 60 6.16 4.49 -9.66
C PHE A 60 5.06 3.89 -8.79
N ARG A 61 3.79 4.17 -9.08
CA ARG A 61 2.65 3.53 -8.38
C ARG A 61 2.67 2.02 -8.52
N TRP A 62 2.96 1.51 -9.72
CA TRP A 62 3.05 0.06 -9.95
C TRP A 62 4.17 -0.58 -9.15
N LEU A 63 5.32 0.09 -9.03
CA LEU A 63 6.40 -0.39 -8.18
C LEU A 63 5.96 -0.51 -6.72
N ILE A 64 5.36 0.55 -6.15
CA ILE A 64 4.88 0.53 -4.77
C ILE A 64 3.81 -0.55 -4.57
N GLN A 65 2.81 -0.60 -5.45
CA GLN A 65 1.71 -1.57 -5.36
C GLN A 65 2.21 -3.01 -5.56
N GLY A 66 3.14 -3.23 -6.49
CA GLY A 66 3.75 -4.54 -6.73
C GLY A 66 4.51 -5.04 -5.51
N HIS A 67 5.35 -4.21 -4.91
CA HIS A 67 6.04 -4.55 -3.66
C HIS A 67 5.05 -4.80 -2.53
N GLY A 68 4.01 -3.96 -2.42
CA GLY A 68 2.93 -4.14 -1.45
C GLY A 68 2.22 -5.48 -1.62
N ALA A 69 1.83 -5.83 -2.83
CA ALA A 69 1.19 -7.11 -3.13
C ALA A 69 2.06 -8.29 -2.70
N VAL A 70 3.35 -8.28 -3.06
CA VAL A 70 4.31 -9.34 -2.68
C VAL A 70 4.48 -9.42 -1.17
N VAL A 71 4.73 -8.30 -0.49
CA VAL A 71 4.96 -8.29 0.97
C VAL A 71 3.72 -8.77 1.73
N PHE A 72 2.53 -8.33 1.34
CA PHE A 72 1.30 -8.75 1.98
C PHE A 72 0.97 -10.22 1.70
N PHE A 73 1.23 -10.70 0.50
CA PHE A 73 1.04 -12.11 0.16
C PHE A 73 2.03 -13.01 0.91
N LEU A 74 3.28 -12.64 1.01
CA LEU A 74 4.26 -13.34 1.83
C LEU A 74 3.86 -13.32 3.33
N GLY A 75 3.38 -12.19 3.83
CA GLY A 75 2.82 -12.08 5.17
C GLY A 75 1.63 -13.03 5.39
N PHE A 76 0.75 -13.20 4.41
CA PHE A 76 -0.33 -14.18 4.43
C PHE A 76 0.20 -15.62 4.49
N LEU A 77 1.20 -15.96 3.71
CA LEU A 77 1.79 -17.32 3.70
C LEU A 77 2.49 -17.64 5.01
N TRP A 78 3.26 -16.71 5.55
CA TRP A 78 3.99 -16.90 6.82
C TRP A 78 3.15 -16.65 8.07
N GLY A 79 1.98 -16.08 7.94
CA GLY A 79 1.12 -15.61 9.01
C GLY A 79 0.43 -16.70 9.86
N LYS A 80 0.99 -17.91 9.95
CA LYS A 80 0.47 -18.94 10.88
C LYS A 80 0.68 -18.59 12.36
N ARG A 81 1.55 -17.63 12.67
CA ARG A 81 1.91 -17.19 14.01
C ARG A 81 1.44 -15.76 14.26
N ALA A 82 1.34 -15.36 15.51
CA ALA A 82 0.92 -14.05 15.97
C ALA A 82 1.48 -12.89 15.13
N VAL A 83 0.79 -11.76 15.12
CA VAL A 83 1.25 -10.52 14.42
C VAL A 83 2.73 -10.29 14.70
N THR A 84 3.55 -10.38 13.67
CA THR A 84 5.00 -10.15 13.74
C THR A 84 5.31 -8.68 13.44
N ARG A 85 6.56 -8.27 13.66
CA ARG A 85 7.02 -6.92 13.30
C ARG A 85 6.98 -6.65 11.79
N VAL A 86 7.12 -7.71 10.97
CA VAL A 86 7.22 -7.57 9.51
C VAL A 86 5.99 -6.90 8.88
N PRO A 87 4.74 -7.36 9.10
CA PRO A 87 3.58 -6.66 8.57
C PRO A 87 3.44 -5.23 9.12
N CYS A 88 3.79 -4.99 10.38
CA CYS A 88 3.76 -3.64 10.96
C CYS A 88 4.70 -2.69 10.18
N LEU A 89 5.93 -3.13 9.93
CA LEU A 89 6.92 -2.36 9.18
C LEU A 89 6.50 -2.18 7.72
N ALA A 90 5.96 -3.23 7.08
CA ALA A 90 5.49 -3.16 5.69
C ALA A 90 4.38 -2.12 5.51
N PHE A 91 3.36 -2.14 6.38
CA PHE A 91 2.29 -1.14 6.35
C PHE A 91 2.80 0.27 6.61
N SER A 92 3.73 0.43 7.58
CA SER A 92 4.33 1.74 7.88
C SER A 92 5.13 2.27 6.70
N ALA A 93 5.98 1.45 6.08
CA ALA A 93 6.81 1.83 4.94
C ALA A 93 5.96 2.19 3.71
N LEU A 94 4.96 1.37 3.38
CA LEU A 94 4.06 1.63 2.26
C LEU A 94 3.20 2.88 2.49
N GLY A 95 2.71 3.09 3.70
CA GLY A 95 1.98 4.30 4.06
C GLY A 95 2.87 5.56 3.93
N ALA A 96 4.12 5.49 4.38
CA ALA A 96 5.09 6.58 4.22
C ALA A 96 5.42 6.84 2.74
N LEU A 97 5.63 5.78 1.94
CA LEU A 97 5.84 5.91 0.50
C LEU A 97 4.65 6.57 -0.19
N TRP A 98 3.43 6.13 0.11
CA TRP A 98 2.23 6.76 -0.44
C TRP A 98 2.10 8.23 -0.01
N LEU A 99 2.37 8.54 1.24
CA LEU A 99 2.32 9.92 1.75
C LEU A 99 3.37 10.83 1.08
N SER A 100 4.55 10.29 0.77
CA SER A 100 5.64 11.05 0.12
C SER A 100 5.46 11.23 -1.37
N THR A 101 4.58 10.49 -2.02
CA THR A 101 4.46 10.49 -3.50
C THR A 101 4.15 11.87 -4.11
N PRO A 102 3.30 12.74 -3.51
CA PRO A 102 3.07 14.08 -4.05
C PRO A 102 4.33 14.96 -4.07
N LEU A 103 5.37 14.61 -3.30
CA LEU A 103 6.66 15.31 -3.32
C LEU A 103 7.51 14.97 -4.55
N TRP A 104 7.26 13.82 -5.16
CA TRP A 104 8.06 13.29 -6.26
C TRP A 104 7.36 13.45 -7.62
N PHE A 105 6.04 13.54 -7.60
CA PHE A 105 5.21 13.62 -8.81
C PHE A 105 4.14 14.68 -8.64
N PRO A 106 3.96 15.55 -9.64
CA PRO A 106 2.88 16.52 -9.62
C PRO A 106 1.54 15.78 -9.67
N VAL A 107 0.78 15.91 -8.60
CA VAL A 107 -0.56 15.35 -8.48
C VAL A 107 -1.54 16.50 -8.38
N GLN A 108 -2.51 16.55 -9.29
CA GLN A 108 -3.47 17.66 -9.34
C GLN A 108 -4.88 17.23 -8.98
N GLY A 109 -5.61 18.10 -8.30
CA GLY A 109 -7.06 17.97 -8.09
C GLY A 109 -7.48 16.79 -7.22
N VAL A 110 -8.51 16.07 -7.65
CA VAL A 110 -9.14 14.94 -6.92
C VAL A 110 -8.15 13.81 -6.62
N GLN A 111 -7.13 13.65 -7.43
CA GLN A 111 -6.11 12.61 -7.24
C GLN A 111 -5.38 12.78 -5.90
N ILE A 112 -5.10 14.00 -5.45
CA ILE A 112 -4.43 14.25 -4.16
C ILE A 112 -5.24 13.64 -3.01
N SER A 113 -6.55 13.82 -3.01
CA SER A 113 -7.42 13.29 -1.94
C SER A 113 -7.41 11.77 -1.89
N VAL A 114 -7.44 11.10 -3.05
CA VAL A 114 -7.36 9.64 -3.14
C VAL A 114 -6.02 9.13 -2.61
N TRP A 115 -4.94 9.82 -2.89
CA TRP A 115 -3.60 9.45 -2.42
C TRP A 115 -3.48 9.55 -0.91
N PHE A 116 -3.98 10.63 -0.33
CA PHE A 116 -4.02 10.78 1.13
C PHE A 116 -4.90 9.73 1.80
N LEU A 117 -6.04 9.35 1.19
CA LEU A 117 -6.88 8.28 1.69
C LEU A 117 -6.16 6.92 1.69
N ILE A 118 -5.42 6.60 0.62
CA ILE A 118 -4.63 5.38 0.56
C ILE A 118 -3.52 5.39 1.62
N ALA A 119 -2.77 6.50 1.72
CA ALA A 119 -1.74 6.66 2.74
C ALA A 119 -2.32 6.52 4.16
N ALA A 120 -3.46 7.15 4.43
CA ALA A 120 -4.16 7.05 5.71
C ALA A 120 -4.63 5.63 6.02
N ALA A 121 -5.11 4.88 5.02
CA ALA A 121 -5.49 3.48 5.19
C ALA A 121 -4.30 2.60 5.57
N TYR A 122 -3.13 2.78 4.91
CA TYR A 122 -1.92 2.05 5.28
C TYR A 122 -1.40 2.43 6.67
N LEU A 123 -1.35 3.72 6.99
CA LEU A 123 -0.87 4.19 8.30
C LEU A 123 -1.82 3.78 9.43
N GLY A 124 -3.14 3.85 9.20
CA GLY A 124 -4.14 3.34 10.14
C GLY A 124 -4.01 1.83 10.35
N GLY A 125 -3.82 1.07 9.27
CA GLY A 125 -3.50 -0.36 9.32
C GLY A 125 -2.21 -0.64 10.10
N ALA A 126 -1.16 0.15 9.89
CA ALA A 126 0.09 0.07 10.64
C ALA A 126 -0.13 0.30 12.15
N ALA A 127 -0.85 1.36 12.51
CA ALA A 127 -1.17 1.67 13.91
C ALA A 127 -1.93 0.53 14.58
N TYR A 128 -2.94 -0.02 13.91
CA TYR A 128 -3.71 -1.17 14.40
C TYR A 128 -2.83 -2.41 14.59
N LEU A 129 -1.97 -2.74 13.61
CA LEU A 129 -1.08 -3.90 13.69
C LEU A 129 -0.02 -3.73 14.80
N TRP A 130 0.55 -2.52 14.98
CA TRP A 130 1.47 -2.22 16.07
C TRP A 130 0.81 -2.33 17.43
N TRP A 131 -0.43 -1.84 17.58
CA TRP A 131 -1.20 -1.99 18.80
C TRP A 131 -1.43 -3.47 19.13
N LYS A 132 -1.89 -4.27 18.15
CA LYS A 132 -2.14 -5.70 18.30
C LYS A 132 -0.85 -6.47 18.61
N TYR A 133 0.26 -6.12 17.96
CA TYR A 133 1.58 -6.71 18.25
C TYR A 133 2.01 -6.45 19.69
N ARG A 134 1.90 -5.20 20.16
CA ARG A 134 2.24 -4.85 21.55
C ARG A 134 1.36 -5.57 22.57
N LYS A 135 0.05 -5.64 22.29
CA LYS A 135 -0.91 -6.36 23.16
C LYS A 135 -0.52 -7.84 23.29
N ASN A 136 -0.32 -8.54 22.17
CA ASN A 136 0.06 -9.96 22.19
C ASN A 136 1.38 -10.20 22.94
N ARG A 137 2.35 -9.28 22.82
CA ARG A 137 3.63 -9.40 23.50
C ARG A 137 3.50 -9.22 25.00
N ARG A 138 2.64 -8.33 25.47
CA ARG A 138 2.34 -8.17 26.91
C ARG A 138 1.68 -9.43 27.48
N GLU A 139 0.63 -9.92 26.82
CA GLU A 139 -0.05 -11.15 27.24
C GLU A 139 0.91 -12.35 27.32
N GLN A 140 1.84 -12.44 26.39
CA GLN A 140 2.86 -13.50 26.40
C GLN A 140 3.88 -13.33 27.53
N SER A 141 4.30 -12.10 27.83
CA SER A 141 5.16 -11.78 28.97
C SER A 141 4.48 -12.10 30.30
N ASP A 142 3.22 -11.70 30.45
CA ASP A 142 2.44 -11.94 31.67
C ASP A 142 2.19 -13.45 31.89
N PHE A 143 2.01 -14.20 30.82
CA PHE A 143 1.87 -15.64 30.88
C PHE A 143 3.19 -16.31 31.34
N LEU A 144 4.32 -15.90 30.79
CA LEU A 144 5.63 -16.43 31.15
C LEU A 144 6.00 -16.09 32.60
N SER A 145 5.71 -14.89 33.08
CA SER A 145 5.97 -14.50 34.47
C SER A 145 5.13 -15.26 35.50
N LYS A 146 3.99 -15.82 35.09
CA LYS A 146 3.16 -16.68 35.96
C LYS A 146 3.65 -18.12 36.02
N ILE A 147 4.37 -18.58 34.99
CA ILE A 147 4.90 -19.96 34.96
C ILE A 147 6.31 -20.02 35.54
N PHE A 148 7.07 -18.97 35.39
CA PHE A 148 8.45 -18.85 35.90
C PHE A 148 8.53 -17.63 36.83
N PRO A 149 8.07 -17.77 38.10
CA PRO A 149 8.13 -16.72 39.09
C PRO A 149 9.57 -16.36 39.48
#